data_a6ced2ba631fa13c030f4c4d1ad73c68
#
_entry.id   a6ced2ba631fa13c030f4c4d1ad73c68
#
_cell.length_a   1.000
_cell.length_b   1.000
_cell.length_c   1.000
_cell.angle_alpha   90.00
_cell.angle_beta   90.00
_cell.angle_gamma   90.00
#
_symmetry.space_group_name_H-M   'P 1'
#
loop_
_entity.id
_entity.type
_entity.pdbx_description
1 polymer ?
#
loop_
_entity_poly.entity_id
_entity_poly.type
_entity_poly.pdbx_seq_one_letter_code
_entity_poly.pdbx_strand_id
1 'polypeptide(L)'
;AVFGATLAEPKAGLANRRVEPAAVERHIGVQPYHRAKLRLLREPFIAPTPAGVEESIAAFVRRRLGREFLDYAIDPFVAGIYAGDPERISVPAAFPRLLALEQKYGSLIRGQILGARERKKNKEVAKNAAKSFSFRNGMQTLTDALAARLAHLQCGVRVERVSRDRAGAFVVSGVRGGDGVTVRARTLVVATPAPAAGTLVAGIAPDAARALATIDYAPVAIVASAYRRAEVAHPLQGFGFLVPKVEGRAILGTLFSSSMFEGRAPGDTVLLTTFAGGRRNPEVPRMTDEGLAGAVHPELADLVGARAAPVWREIVRWPEAIPQYDLGHLERLRPVEAAEAANPGLWFCANWRGGVAVGDRIAKGDVLAGEIDTFVARATSD
;
A
#
# COMPACT_ATOMS: atom_id res chain seq x y z
N ALA A 1 -14.67 7.14 -12.45
CA ALA A 1 -15.50 7.29 -11.28
C ALA A 1 -15.71 5.95 -10.63
N VAL A 2 -15.55 5.95 -9.39
CA VAL A 2 -16.30 5.14 -8.47
C VAL A 2 -15.68 3.80 -8.15
N PHE A 3 -14.54 3.90 -7.53
CA PHE A 3 -14.67 3.44 -6.16
C PHE A 3 -14.97 4.71 -5.35
N GLY A 4 -16.22 4.92 -5.02
CA GLY A 4 -16.64 6.00 -4.15
C GLY A 4 -15.87 5.88 -2.85
N ALA A 5 -14.82 6.64 -2.70
CA ALA A 5 -14.40 7.11 -1.43
C ALA A 5 -15.59 7.93 -0.93
N THR A 6 -16.44 7.28 -0.15
CA THR A 6 -17.49 7.99 0.59
C THR A 6 -16.71 8.94 1.45
N LEU A 7 -16.74 10.22 1.08
CA LEU A 7 -16.15 11.29 1.85
C LEU A 7 -16.61 11.14 3.30
N ALA A 8 -15.68 11.16 4.24
CA ALA A 8 -16.03 11.36 5.64
C ALA A 8 -16.94 12.58 5.70
N GLU A 9 -18.07 12.45 6.38
CA GLU A 9 -18.96 13.60 6.62
C GLU A 9 -18.13 14.73 7.23
N PRO A 10 -18.17 15.95 6.66
CA PRO A 10 -17.54 17.09 7.29
C PRO A 10 -18.16 17.27 8.65
N LYS A 11 -17.33 17.57 9.66
CA LYS A 11 -17.83 18.03 10.96
C LYS A 11 -18.77 19.20 10.74
N ALA A 12 -19.86 19.23 11.51
CA ALA A 12 -20.93 20.20 11.45
C ALA A 12 -20.45 21.63 11.10
N GLY A 13 -20.90 22.15 9.97
CA GLY A 13 -20.59 23.50 9.49
C GLY A 13 -20.26 23.63 8.00
N LEU A 14 -19.84 22.57 7.34
CA LEU A 14 -19.66 22.58 5.87
C LEU A 14 -20.82 21.85 5.22
N ALA A 15 -21.65 22.61 4.49
CA ALA A 15 -22.80 22.10 3.76
C ALA A 15 -22.39 20.93 2.87
N ASN A 16 -23.10 19.83 2.99
CA ASN A 16 -22.97 18.60 2.22
C ASN A 16 -23.28 18.90 0.73
N ARG A 17 -22.33 19.47 0.00
CA ARG A 17 -22.43 19.61 -1.46
C ARG A 17 -22.02 18.29 -2.08
N ARG A 18 -23.03 17.54 -2.52
CA ARG A 18 -22.80 16.41 -3.44
C ARG A 18 -22.05 16.95 -4.66
N VAL A 19 -20.84 16.45 -4.90
CA VAL A 19 -20.16 16.68 -6.17
C VAL A 19 -21.04 16.00 -7.23
N GLU A 20 -21.59 16.78 -8.14
CA GLU A 20 -22.36 16.21 -9.23
C GLU A 20 -21.43 15.34 -10.10
N PRO A 21 -21.78 14.08 -10.37
CA PRO A 21 -20.97 13.18 -11.22
C PRO A 21 -20.60 13.80 -12.56
N ALA A 22 -21.46 14.62 -13.14
CA ALA A 22 -21.25 15.32 -14.39
C ALA A 22 -20.10 16.35 -14.40
N ALA A 23 -19.69 16.87 -13.23
CA ALA A 23 -18.57 17.80 -13.14
C ALA A 23 -17.22 17.07 -13.15
N VAL A 24 -17.19 15.86 -12.57
CA VAL A 24 -16.01 14.96 -12.59
C VAL A 24 -15.83 14.36 -13.99
N GLU A 25 -16.93 13.98 -14.65
CA GLU A 25 -16.90 13.41 -16.01
C GLU A 25 -16.35 14.37 -17.08
N ARG A 26 -16.55 15.67 -16.94
CA ARG A 26 -16.12 16.67 -17.93
C ARG A 26 -14.62 16.99 -17.88
N HIS A 27 -13.95 16.77 -16.74
CA HIS A 27 -12.54 17.15 -16.58
C HIS A 27 -11.55 15.98 -16.65
N ILE A 28 -12.00 14.73 -16.53
CA ILE A 28 -11.13 13.56 -16.48
C ILE A 28 -11.30 12.63 -17.70
N GLY A 29 -12.08 13.02 -18.70
CA GLY A 29 -12.24 12.23 -19.93
C GLY A 29 -12.81 10.81 -19.71
N VAL A 30 -13.63 10.62 -18.66
CA VAL A 30 -14.28 9.33 -18.40
C VAL A 30 -15.28 9.05 -19.51
N GLN A 31 -14.83 8.33 -20.53
CA GLN A 31 -15.72 7.77 -21.54
C GLN A 31 -16.80 6.92 -20.84
N PRO A 32 -18.08 7.05 -21.24
CA PRO A 32 -19.14 6.30 -20.57
C PRO A 32 -18.90 4.79 -20.77
N TYR A 33 -18.74 4.07 -19.65
CA TYR A 33 -18.51 2.61 -19.55
C TYR A 33 -19.70 1.76 -20.05
N HIS A 34 -20.30 2.08 -21.20
CA HIS A 34 -21.49 1.37 -21.68
C HIS A 34 -21.20 -0.10 -21.96
N ARG A 35 -20.05 -0.40 -22.56
CA ARG A 35 -19.65 -1.79 -22.87
C ARG A 35 -19.27 -2.55 -21.61
N ALA A 36 -18.59 -1.90 -20.65
CA ALA A 36 -18.27 -2.50 -19.35
C ALA A 36 -19.53 -2.84 -18.55
N LYS A 37 -20.55 -1.98 -18.55
CA LYS A 37 -21.83 -2.25 -17.87
C LYS A 37 -22.53 -3.50 -18.42
N LEU A 38 -22.57 -3.65 -19.75
CA LEU A 38 -23.16 -4.85 -20.39
C LEU A 38 -22.35 -6.11 -20.06
N ARG A 39 -21.02 -5.99 -19.99
CA ARG A 39 -20.17 -7.12 -19.63
C ARG A 39 -20.35 -7.56 -18.18
N LEU A 40 -20.60 -6.63 -17.25
CA LEU A 40 -20.90 -6.96 -15.86
C LEU A 40 -22.13 -7.88 -15.73
N LEU A 41 -23.11 -7.79 -16.61
CA LEU A 41 -24.28 -8.68 -16.62
C LEU A 41 -23.89 -10.14 -16.94
N ARG A 42 -22.78 -10.37 -17.65
CA ARG A 42 -22.26 -11.70 -17.98
C ARG A 42 -21.34 -12.27 -16.91
N GLU A 43 -20.83 -11.44 -15.98
CA GLU A 43 -19.87 -11.86 -14.96
C GLU A 43 -20.36 -13.06 -14.13
N PRO A 44 -21.63 -13.17 -13.70
CA PRO A 44 -22.12 -14.29 -12.93
C PRO A 44 -22.09 -15.65 -13.65
N PHE A 45 -21.88 -15.66 -14.95
CA PHE A 45 -21.85 -16.87 -15.79
C PHE A 45 -20.43 -17.24 -16.24
N ILE A 46 -19.41 -16.47 -15.85
CA ILE A 46 -18.01 -16.75 -16.17
C ILE A 46 -17.48 -17.79 -15.19
N ALA A 47 -16.84 -18.84 -15.72
CA ALA A 47 -16.24 -19.88 -14.92
C ALA A 47 -15.21 -19.33 -13.91
N PRO A 48 -15.18 -19.83 -12.68
CA PRO A 48 -14.15 -19.45 -11.70
C PRO A 48 -12.76 -19.92 -12.14
N THR A 49 -11.73 -19.29 -11.57
CA THR A 49 -10.33 -19.73 -11.72
C THR A 49 -10.22 -21.20 -11.29
N PRO A 50 -9.63 -22.10 -12.10
CA PRO A 50 -9.40 -23.47 -11.69
C PRO A 50 -8.55 -23.55 -10.41
N ALA A 51 -8.78 -24.56 -9.59
CA ALA A 51 -8.01 -24.75 -8.37
C ALA A 51 -6.51 -24.91 -8.69
N GLY A 52 -5.66 -24.23 -7.92
CA GLY A 52 -4.20 -24.27 -8.09
C GLY A 52 -3.67 -23.37 -9.21
N VAL A 53 -4.52 -22.69 -9.97
CA VAL A 53 -4.08 -21.71 -10.98
C VAL A 53 -3.93 -20.33 -10.34
N GLU A 54 -2.73 -19.76 -10.46
CA GLU A 54 -2.46 -18.39 -10.05
C GLU A 54 -2.67 -17.46 -11.25
N GLU A 55 -3.52 -16.45 -11.09
CA GLU A 55 -3.74 -15.41 -12.08
C GLU A 55 -3.15 -14.07 -11.63
N SER A 56 -2.66 -13.26 -12.58
CA SER A 56 -2.41 -11.85 -12.34
C SER A 56 -3.74 -11.09 -12.21
N ILE A 57 -3.70 -9.93 -11.55
CA ILE A 57 -4.88 -9.06 -11.43
C ILE A 57 -5.42 -8.70 -12.81
N ALA A 58 -4.54 -8.39 -13.78
CA ALA A 58 -4.96 -8.06 -15.13
C ALA A 58 -5.68 -9.23 -15.82
N ALA A 59 -5.14 -10.46 -15.73
CA ALA A 59 -5.76 -11.65 -16.29
C ALA A 59 -7.15 -11.90 -15.66
N PHE A 60 -7.21 -11.89 -14.33
CA PHE A 60 -8.43 -12.09 -13.55
C PHE A 60 -9.52 -11.06 -13.91
N VAL A 61 -9.16 -9.77 -13.90
CA VAL A 61 -10.11 -8.69 -14.19
C VAL A 61 -10.54 -8.71 -15.65
N ARG A 62 -9.60 -8.93 -16.59
CA ARG A 62 -9.89 -9.03 -18.01
C ARG A 62 -10.88 -10.16 -18.31
N ARG A 63 -10.72 -11.30 -17.65
CA ARG A 63 -11.63 -12.44 -17.74
C ARG A 63 -13.00 -12.12 -17.15
N ARG A 64 -13.06 -11.57 -15.94
CA ARG A 64 -14.30 -11.31 -15.18
C ARG A 64 -15.04 -10.05 -15.63
N LEU A 65 -14.34 -8.93 -15.69
CA LEU A 65 -14.95 -7.60 -15.82
C LEU A 65 -14.66 -6.93 -17.18
N GLY A 66 -13.66 -7.44 -17.90
CA GLY A 66 -13.26 -6.94 -19.22
C GLY A 66 -12.14 -5.90 -19.18
N ARG A 67 -11.62 -5.60 -20.38
CA ARG A 67 -10.45 -4.74 -20.56
C ARG A 67 -10.71 -3.29 -20.12
N GLU A 68 -11.84 -2.74 -20.48
CA GLU A 68 -12.20 -1.37 -20.12
C GLU A 68 -12.21 -1.14 -18.60
N PHE A 69 -12.73 -2.12 -17.84
CA PHE A 69 -12.72 -2.06 -16.38
C PHE A 69 -11.30 -2.21 -15.82
N LEU A 70 -10.47 -3.04 -16.46
CA LEU A 70 -9.06 -3.13 -16.10
C LEU A 70 -8.36 -1.79 -16.32
N ASP A 71 -8.46 -1.22 -17.52
CA ASP A 71 -7.69 -0.05 -17.94
C ASP A 71 -8.03 1.21 -17.12
N TYR A 72 -9.30 1.43 -16.79
CA TYR A 72 -9.77 2.68 -16.17
C TYR A 72 -10.12 2.58 -14.69
N ALA A 73 -10.30 1.39 -14.14
CA ALA A 73 -10.65 1.22 -12.74
C ALA A 73 -9.56 0.48 -11.94
N ILE A 74 -9.18 -0.71 -12.41
CA ILE A 74 -8.29 -1.58 -11.63
C ILE A 74 -6.82 -1.20 -11.79
N ASP A 75 -6.38 -0.84 -12.98
CA ASP A 75 -5.00 -0.41 -13.22
C ASP A 75 -4.62 0.82 -12.36
N PRO A 76 -5.38 1.94 -12.37
CA PRO A 76 -5.07 3.05 -11.49
C PRO A 76 -5.20 2.70 -9.99
N PHE A 77 -6.13 1.82 -9.62
CA PHE A 77 -6.26 1.36 -8.24
C PHE A 77 -5.03 0.54 -7.77
N VAL A 78 -4.54 -0.38 -8.59
CA VAL A 78 -3.32 -1.15 -8.32
C VAL A 78 -2.11 -0.22 -8.26
N ALA A 79 -2.02 0.75 -9.17
CA ALA A 79 -0.97 1.77 -9.15
C ALA A 79 -1.01 2.62 -7.86
N GLY A 80 -2.19 2.95 -7.36
CA GLY A 80 -2.36 3.72 -6.13
C GLY A 80 -1.97 2.95 -4.85
N ILE A 81 -2.11 1.63 -4.84
CA ILE A 81 -1.78 0.79 -3.66
C ILE A 81 -0.36 0.25 -3.73
N TYR A 82 0.03 -0.29 -4.89
CA TYR A 82 1.29 -1.01 -5.06
C TYR A 82 2.33 -0.23 -5.88
N ALA A 83 1.94 0.88 -6.50
CA ALA A 83 2.72 1.50 -7.58
C ALA A 83 3.17 0.44 -8.61
N GLY A 84 2.39 -0.63 -8.75
CA GLY A 84 2.70 -1.88 -9.42
C GLY A 84 2.11 -1.99 -10.82
N ASP A 85 2.40 -3.12 -11.46
CA ASP A 85 1.83 -3.52 -12.76
C ASP A 85 0.78 -4.62 -12.54
N PRO A 86 -0.51 -4.41 -12.85
CA PRO A 86 -1.55 -5.43 -12.70
C PRO A 86 -1.32 -6.68 -13.54
N GLU A 87 -0.47 -6.63 -14.58
CA GLU A 87 -0.09 -7.83 -15.36
C GLU A 87 0.83 -8.77 -14.55
N ARG A 88 1.50 -8.26 -13.54
CA ARG A 88 2.45 -9.02 -12.72
C ARG A 88 1.96 -9.34 -11.32
N ILE A 89 1.13 -8.48 -10.74
CA ILE A 89 0.63 -8.64 -9.36
C ILE A 89 -0.32 -9.85 -9.27
N SER A 90 -0.04 -10.74 -8.35
CA SER A 90 -0.80 -11.95 -8.04
C SER A 90 -2.11 -11.65 -7.32
N VAL A 91 -3.22 -12.20 -7.81
CA VAL A 91 -4.53 -12.08 -7.13
C VAL A 91 -4.53 -12.74 -5.75
N PRO A 92 -4.08 -14.01 -5.59
CA PRO A 92 -4.08 -14.65 -4.28
C PRO A 92 -3.17 -13.96 -3.25
N ALA A 93 -2.06 -13.38 -3.69
CA ALA A 93 -1.13 -12.70 -2.79
C ALA A 93 -1.61 -11.29 -2.39
N ALA A 94 -2.07 -10.49 -3.37
CA ALA A 94 -2.39 -9.09 -3.17
C ALA A 94 -3.86 -8.84 -2.80
N PHE A 95 -4.77 -9.63 -3.35
CA PHE A 95 -6.23 -9.48 -3.19
C PHE A 95 -6.94 -10.81 -2.86
N PRO A 96 -6.51 -11.54 -1.81
CA PRO A 96 -7.05 -12.87 -1.48
C PRO A 96 -8.57 -12.86 -1.28
N ARG A 97 -9.15 -11.72 -0.88
CA ARG A 97 -10.60 -11.59 -0.73
C ARG A 97 -11.37 -11.63 -2.05
N LEU A 98 -10.78 -11.12 -3.16
CA LEU A 98 -11.41 -11.23 -4.48
C LEU A 98 -11.45 -12.68 -4.93
N LEU A 99 -10.34 -13.40 -4.74
CA LEU A 99 -10.28 -14.84 -5.04
C LEU A 99 -11.27 -15.63 -4.17
N ALA A 100 -11.33 -15.35 -2.87
CA ALA A 100 -12.28 -16.00 -1.95
C ALA A 100 -13.74 -15.76 -2.34
N LEU A 101 -14.09 -14.55 -2.81
CA LEU A 101 -15.43 -14.26 -3.33
C LEU A 101 -15.75 -15.12 -4.56
N GLU A 102 -14.81 -15.20 -5.51
CA GLU A 102 -14.97 -16.04 -6.68
C GLU A 102 -15.11 -17.51 -6.34
N GLN A 103 -14.23 -18.03 -5.49
CA GLN A 103 -14.25 -19.45 -5.07
C GLN A 103 -15.52 -19.81 -4.30
N LYS A 104 -15.98 -18.95 -3.38
CA LYS A 104 -17.17 -19.22 -2.55
C LYS A 104 -18.49 -19.09 -3.32
N TYR A 105 -18.60 -18.09 -4.21
CA TYR A 105 -19.88 -17.74 -4.86
C TYR A 105 -19.88 -17.94 -6.37
N GLY A 106 -18.74 -18.35 -6.96
CA GLY A 106 -18.56 -18.48 -8.41
C GLY A 106 -18.54 -17.17 -9.18
N SER A 107 -18.74 -16.02 -8.49
CA SER A 107 -18.90 -14.70 -9.10
C SER A 107 -18.61 -13.60 -8.11
N LEU A 108 -17.97 -12.53 -8.57
CA LEU A 108 -17.74 -11.33 -7.76
C LEU A 108 -19.05 -10.60 -7.45
N ILE A 109 -19.95 -10.50 -8.42
CA ILE A 109 -21.25 -9.82 -8.27
C ILE A 109 -22.14 -10.59 -7.29
N ARG A 110 -22.29 -11.92 -7.48
CA ARG A 110 -23.01 -12.75 -6.52
C ARG A 110 -22.40 -12.69 -5.14
N GLY A 111 -21.07 -12.72 -5.05
CA GLY A 111 -20.33 -12.60 -3.79
C GLY A 111 -20.54 -11.27 -3.09
N GLN A 112 -20.62 -10.16 -3.82
CA GLN A 112 -20.93 -8.85 -3.23
C GLN A 112 -22.35 -8.81 -2.66
N ILE A 113 -23.33 -9.32 -3.39
CA ILE A 113 -24.75 -9.32 -2.95
C ILE A 113 -24.97 -10.26 -1.77
N LEU A 114 -24.56 -11.52 -1.90
CA LEU A 114 -24.77 -12.54 -0.86
C LEU A 114 -23.87 -12.29 0.35
N GLY A 115 -22.62 -11.94 0.14
CA GLY A 115 -21.69 -11.57 1.21
C GLY A 115 -22.09 -10.31 1.97
N ALA A 116 -22.77 -9.35 1.32
CA ALA A 116 -23.34 -8.19 2.02
C ALA A 116 -24.46 -8.61 2.98
N ARG A 117 -25.29 -9.56 2.57
CA ARG A 117 -26.36 -10.11 3.43
C ARG A 117 -25.77 -10.87 4.65
N GLU A 118 -24.73 -11.69 4.43
CA GLU A 118 -24.03 -12.41 5.51
C GLU A 118 -23.38 -11.42 6.50
N ARG A 119 -22.62 -10.41 6.01
CA ARG A 119 -22.02 -9.36 6.86
C ARG A 119 -23.05 -8.59 7.69
N LYS A 120 -24.19 -8.25 7.07
CA LYS A 120 -25.29 -7.58 7.80
C LYS A 120 -25.83 -8.47 8.93
N LYS A 121 -25.94 -9.78 8.69
CA LYS A 121 -26.37 -10.76 9.71
C LYS A 121 -25.36 -10.86 10.85
N ASN A 122 -24.04 -10.80 10.53
CA ASN A 122 -22.95 -10.92 11.50
C ASN A 122 -22.56 -9.58 12.15
N LYS A 123 -23.28 -8.47 11.88
CA LYS A 123 -22.98 -7.11 12.38
C LYS A 123 -21.55 -6.61 12.02
N GLU A 124 -20.95 -7.14 10.98
CA GLU A 124 -19.64 -6.69 10.52
C GLU A 124 -19.73 -5.33 9.82
N VAL A 125 -18.87 -4.39 10.21
CA VAL A 125 -18.78 -3.09 9.54
C VAL A 125 -18.08 -3.27 8.19
N ALA A 126 -18.74 -2.85 7.12
CA ALA A 126 -18.13 -2.91 5.78
C ALA A 126 -16.92 -1.97 5.70
N LYS A 127 -15.79 -2.45 5.14
CA LYS A 127 -14.56 -1.64 5.01
C LYS A 127 -14.75 -0.34 4.22
N ASN A 128 -15.69 -0.29 3.31
CA ASN A 128 -16.07 0.91 2.55
C ASN A 128 -16.82 1.96 3.38
N ALA A 129 -17.28 1.61 4.59
CA ALA A 129 -17.85 2.54 5.56
C ALA A 129 -16.80 3.09 6.55
N ALA A 130 -15.54 2.60 6.47
CA ALA A 130 -14.46 3.09 7.32
C ALA A 130 -14.10 4.53 6.94
N LYS A 131 -14.01 5.41 7.95
CA LYS A 131 -13.60 6.80 7.76
C LYS A 131 -12.08 6.87 7.61
N SER A 132 -11.60 7.64 6.62
CA SER A 132 -10.20 8.01 6.57
C SER A 132 -9.88 8.96 7.72
N PHE A 133 -8.77 8.74 8.39
CA PHE A 133 -8.33 9.61 9.46
C PHE A 133 -6.83 9.92 9.33
N SER A 134 -6.41 10.99 9.94
CA SER A 134 -5.01 11.35 10.13
C SER A 134 -4.86 12.05 11.48
N PHE A 135 -3.63 12.19 11.95
CA PHE A 135 -3.35 12.98 13.14
C PHE A 135 -3.14 14.44 12.77
N ARG A 136 -3.43 15.36 13.70
CA ARG A 136 -3.29 16.79 13.47
C ARG A 136 -1.89 17.16 12.96
N ASN A 137 -0.86 16.57 13.56
CA ASN A 137 0.55 16.80 13.20
C ASN A 137 1.12 15.77 12.21
N GLY A 138 0.27 15.04 11.47
CA GLY A 138 0.71 14.06 10.50
C GLY A 138 0.79 12.64 11.06
N MET A 139 1.02 11.67 10.15
CA MET A 139 1.06 10.24 10.49
C MET A 139 2.28 9.88 11.36
N GLN A 140 3.33 10.67 11.37
CA GLN A 140 4.49 10.51 12.26
C GLN A 140 4.08 10.45 13.74
N THR A 141 3.01 11.15 14.13
CA THR A 141 2.44 11.11 15.47
C THR A 141 2.17 9.68 15.97
N LEU A 142 1.79 8.76 15.08
CA LEU A 142 1.53 7.36 15.45
C LEU A 142 2.83 6.66 15.86
N THR A 143 3.87 6.79 15.06
CA THR A 143 5.17 6.14 15.33
C THR A 143 5.87 6.77 16.55
N ASP A 144 5.77 8.08 16.72
CA ASP A 144 6.32 8.78 17.87
C ASP A 144 5.62 8.35 19.17
N ALA A 145 4.30 8.23 19.14
CA ALA A 145 3.53 7.77 20.31
C ALA A 145 3.82 6.30 20.67
N LEU A 146 4.06 5.45 19.68
CA LEU A 146 4.50 4.07 19.92
C LEU A 146 5.91 4.04 20.48
N ALA A 147 6.85 4.78 19.89
CA ALA A 147 8.24 4.86 20.33
C ALA A 147 8.35 5.34 21.78
N ALA A 148 7.57 6.35 22.18
CA ALA A 148 7.55 6.89 23.54
C ALA A 148 7.09 5.88 24.61
N ARG A 149 6.43 4.78 24.21
CA ARG A 149 6.00 3.71 25.13
C ARG A 149 6.96 2.54 25.23
N LEU A 150 8.00 2.51 24.40
CA LEU A 150 9.00 1.45 24.39
C LEU A 150 10.12 1.77 25.38
N ALA A 151 10.31 0.91 26.40
CA ALA A 151 11.33 1.09 27.43
C ALA A 151 12.76 0.96 26.89
N HIS A 152 12.97 0.19 25.82
CA HIS A 152 14.29 -0.18 25.31
C HIS A 152 14.42 0.05 23.80
N LEU A 153 13.95 1.21 23.32
CA LEU A 153 14.16 1.60 21.92
C LEU A 153 15.58 2.14 21.72
N GLN A 154 16.30 1.55 20.75
CA GLN A 154 17.62 2.03 20.33
C GLN A 154 17.57 2.45 18.86
N CYS A 155 17.58 3.75 18.62
CA CYS A 155 17.68 4.31 17.28
C CYS A 155 19.15 4.51 16.87
N GLY A 156 19.39 4.64 15.55
CA GLY A 156 20.73 4.87 14.99
C GLY A 156 21.65 3.66 15.03
N VAL A 157 21.15 2.47 15.34
CA VAL A 157 21.91 1.20 15.26
C VAL A 157 21.73 0.61 13.86
N ARG A 158 22.81 0.47 13.12
CA ARG A 158 22.84 -0.31 11.88
C ARG A 158 23.12 -1.77 12.23
N VAL A 159 22.05 -2.58 12.20
CA VAL A 159 22.18 -4.03 12.41
C VAL A 159 22.85 -4.65 11.18
N GLU A 160 23.88 -5.45 11.39
CA GLU A 160 24.71 -6.03 10.33
C GLU A 160 24.56 -7.55 10.23
N ARG A 161 24.30 -8.22 11.34
CA ARG A 161 24.25 -9.69 11.36
C ARG A 161 23.35 -10.22 12.47
N VAL A 162 22.71 -11.33 12.17
CA VAL A 162 22.04 -12.20 13.12
C VAL A 162 22.72 -13.56 13.12
N SER A 163 22.98 -14.11 14.31
CA SER A 163 23.54 -15.44 14.51
C SER A 163 22.87 -16.13 15.69
N ARG A 164 23.19 -17.40 15.94
CA ARG A 164 22.86 -18.10 17.19
C ARG A 164 24.11 -18.43 17.97
N ASP A 165 24.04 -18.31 19.27
CA ASP A 165 25.08 -18.79 20.16
C ASP A 165 24.93 -20.29 20.48
N ARG A 166 25.85 -20.84 21.26
CA ARG A 166 25.86 -22.26 21.65
C ARG A 166 24.64 -22.65 22.51
N ALA A 167 24.04 -21.70 23.20
CA ALA A 167 22.83 -21.90 24.01
C ALA A 167 21.53 -21.75 23.19
N GLY A 168 21.64 -21.50 21.89
CA GLY A 168 20.51 -21.32 20.99
C GLY A 168 19.87 -19.93 21.01
N ALA A 169 20.41 -18.97 21.76
CA ALA A 169 19.91 -17.60 21.77
C ALA A 169 20.31 -16.86 20.48
N PHE A 170 19.46 -15.97 20.01
CA PHE A 170 19.78 -15.05 18.92
C PHE A 170 20.79 -14.01 19.40
N VAL A 171 21.82 -13.78 18.61
CA VAL A 171 22.81 -12.72 18.79
C VAL A 171 22.69 -11.76 17.62
N VAL A 172 22.25 -10.54 17.91
CA VAL A 172 22.09 -9.45 16.93
C VAL A 172 23.26 -8.50 17.11
N SER A 173 24.07 -8.33 16.06
CA SER A 173 25.26 -7.48 16.07
C SER A 173 25.11 -6.34 15.07
N GLY A 174 25.60 -5.16 15.42
CA GLY A 174 25.57 -3.96 14.60
C GLY A 174 26.47 -2.87 15.11
N VAL A 175 26.39 -1.69 14.56
CA VAL A 175 27.19 -0.51 14.93
C VAL A 175 26.31 0.71 15.14
N ARG A 176 26.73 1.56 16.09
CA ARG A 176 26.11 2.85 16.41
C ARG A 176 27.21 3.88 16.60
N GLY A 177 27.28 4.88 15.71
CA GLY A 177 28.29 5.94 15.82
C GLY A 177 29.75 5.46 15.75
N GLY A 178 30.01 4.25 15.23
CA GLY A 178 31.33 3.60 15.19
C GLY A 178 31.52 2.53 16.28
N ASP A 179 30.69 2.51 17.32
CA ASP A 179 30.77 1.53 18.41
C ASP A 179 29.97 0.26 18.08
N GLY A 180 30.54 -0.90 18.45
CA GLY A 180 29.88 -2.19 18.31
C GLY A 180 28.72 -2.33 19.29
N VAL A 181 27.56 -2.77 18.79
CA VAL A 181 26.37 -3.08 19.61
C VAL A 181 26.07 -4.56 19.45
N THR A 182 25.82 -5.26 20.58
CA THR A 182 25.43 -6.66 20.57
C THR A 182 24.25 -6.87 21.53
N VAL A 183 23.20 -7.50 21.04
CA VAL A 183 22.00 -7.86 21.84
C VAL A 183 21.81 -9.37 21.76
N ARG A 184 21.60 -10.01 22.92
CA ARG A 184 21.20 -11.42 23.02
C ARG A 184 19.72 -11.51 23.37
N ALA A 185 18.99 -12.38 22.69
CA ALA A 185 17.58 -12.55 22.91
C ALA A 185 17.13 -14.01 22.65
N ARG A 186 16.12 -14.47 23.38
CA ARG A 186 15.48 -15.78 23.13
C ARG A 186 14.59 -15.76 21.90
N THR A 187 14.09 -14.58 21.56
CA THR A 187 13.17 -14.36 20.43
C THR A 187 13.66 -13.24 19.54
N LEU A 188 13.38 -13.34 18.25
CA LEU A 188 13.74 -12.34 17.25
C LEU A 188 12.57 -12.10 16.28
N VAL A 189 12.17 -10.85 16.15
CA VAL A 189 11.25 -10.42 15.09
C VAL A 189 12.01 -9.57 14.08
N VAL A 190 12.05 -10.03 12.82
CA VAL A 190 12.63 -9.27 11.69
C VAL A 190 11.50 -8.50 11.01
N ALA A 191 11.51 -7.17 11.16
CA ALA A 191 10.47 -6.27 10.64
C ALA A 191 10.96 -5.34 9.51
N THR A 192 12.14 -5.62 8.97
CA THR A 192 12.79 -4.83 7.91
C THR A 192 12.24 -5.15 6.51
N PRO A 193 12.47 -4.29 5.50
CA PRO A 193 12.23 -4.63 4.09
C PRO A 193 12.88 -5.95 3.69
N ALA A 194 12.33 -6.65 2.68
CA ALA A 194 12.74 -8.01 2.32
C ALA A 194 14.25 -8.14 1.99
N PRO A 195 14.88 -7.24 1.20
CA PRO A 195 16.33 -7.34 0.93
C PRO A 195 17.16 -7.25 2.20
N ALA A 196 16.84 -6.30 3.09
CA ALA A 196 17.53 -6.15 4.36
C ALA A 196 17.29 -7.36 5.29
N ALA A 197 16.05 -7.85 5.38
CA ALA A 197 15.74 -9.08 6.12
C ALA A 197 16.56 -10.26 5.62
N GLY A 198 16.67 -10.46 4.30
CA GLY A 198 17.47 -11.50 3.69
C GLY A 198 18.95 -11.39 4.09
N THR A 199 19.53 -10.19 4.01
CA THR A 199 20.92 -9.96 4.44
C THR A 199 21.14 -10.33 5.91
N LEU A 200 20.24 -9.92 6.79
CA LEU A 200 20.35 -10.15 8.23
C LEU A 200 20.30 -11.63 8.61
N VAL A 201 19.45 -12.42 7.95
CA VAL A 201 19.24 -13.82 8.31
C VAL A 201 20.05 -14.81 7.50
N ALA A 202 20.89 -14.35 6.56
CA ALA A 202 21.65 -15.21 5.66
C ALA A 202 22.48 -16.30 6.39
N GLY A 203 23.01 -15.99 7.57
CA GLY A 203 23.81 -16.90 8.39
C GLY A 203 23.00 -17.98 9.13
N ILE A 204 21.68 -17.79 9.32
CA ILE A 204 20.82 -18.71 10.07
C ILE A 204 19.70 -19.33 9.21
N ALA A 205 19.36 -18.69 8.08
CA ALA A 205 18.29 -19.10 7.19
C ALA A 205 18.62 -18.76 5.72
N PRO A 206 19.64 -19.42 5.09
CA PRO A 206 20.14 -19.04 3.78
C PRO A 206 19.09 -19.17 2.66
N ASP A 207 18.16 -20.13 2.74
CA ASP A 207 17.11 -20.30 1.74
C ASP A 207 16.09 -19.18 1.81
N ALA A 208 15.68 -18.78 3.02
CA ALA A 208 14.85 -17.63 3.25
C ALA A 208 15.52 -16.33 2.76
N ALA A 209 16.81 -16.18 3.03
CA ALA A 209 17.60 -15.03 2.57
C ALA A 209 17.59 -14.90 1.04
N ARG A 210 17.82 -16.01 0.31
CA ARG A 210 17.74 -16.03 -1.16
C ARG A 210 16.34 -15.69 -1.67
N ALA A 211 15.31 -16.26 -1.06
CA ALA A 211 13.92 -15.98 -1.43
C ALA A 211 13.54 -14.51 -1.20
N LEU A 212 13.92 -13.94 -0.06
CA LEU A 212 13.67 -12.53 0.26
C LEU A 212 14.34 -11.56 -0.69
N ALA A 213 15.56 -11.89 -1.14
CA ALA A 213 16.30 -11.08 -2.13
C ALA A 213 15.62 -11.01 -3.51
N THR A 214 14.67 -11.93 -3.81
CA THR A 214 13.91 -11.91 -5.07
C THR A 214 12.62 -11.08 -5.01
N ILE A 215 12.28 -10.52 -3.86
CA ILE A 215 11.10 -9.66 -3.73
C ILE A 215 11.46 -8.25 -4.20
N ASP A 216 10.92 -7.88 -5.34
CA ASP A 216 11.11 -6.56 -5.92
C ASP A 216 10.35 -5.48 -5.16
N TYR A 217 10.83 -4.23 -5.28
CA TYR A 217 10.18 -3.03 -4.77
C TYR A 217 9.95 -2.02 -5.89
N ALA A 218 8.78 -1.40 -5.91
CA ALA A 218 8.51 -0.31 -6.83
C ALA A 218 9.11 0.99 -6.28
N PRO A 219 9.91 1.73 -7.07
CA PRO A 219 10.41 3.04 -6.66
C PRO A 219 9.30 4.09 -6.82
N VAL A 220 9.18 5.01 -5.85
CA VAL A 220 8.19 6.09 -5.88
C VAL A 220 8.84 7.41 -5.46
N ALA A 221 8.53 8.48 -6.18
CA ALA A 221 8.75 9.84 -5.75
C ALA A 221 7.43 10.49 -5.34
N ILE A 222 7.47 11.24 -4.26
CA ILE A 222 6.38 12.07 -3.78
C ILE A 222 6.78 13.52 -4.01
N VAL A 223 5.95 14.26 -4.74
CA VAL A 223 6.12 15.70 -4.96
C VAL A 223 4.96 16.42 -4.27
N ALA A 224 5.22 16.99 -3.11
CA ALA A 224 4.29 17.83 -2.39
C ALA A 224 4.44 19.27 -2.87
N SER A 225 3.37 19.86 -3.42
CA SER A 225 3.39 21.21 -3.99
C SER A 225 2.27 22.04 -3.40
N ALA A 226 2.62 23.18 -2.82
CA ALA A 226 1.64 24.17 -2.34
C ALA A 226 1.45 25.27 -3.39
N TYR A 227 0.20 25.60 -3.65
CA TYR A 227 -0.20 26.67 -4.57
C TYR A 227 -1.10 27.67 -3.83
N ARG A 228 -1.16 28.92 -4.28
CA ARG A 228 -2.22 29.83 -3.86
C ARG A 228 -3.56 29.28 -4.35
N ARG A 229 -4.56 29.30 -3.50
CA ARG A 229 -5.88 28.73 -3.85
C ARG A 229 -6.44 29.35 -5.14
N ALA A 230 -6.28 30.65 -5.33
CA ALA A 230 -6.76 31.38 -6.51
C ALA A 230 -6.08 30.95 -7.83
N GLU A 231 -4.90 30.31 -7.75
CA GLU A 231 -4.12 29.87 -8.91
C GLU A 231 -4.45 28.45 -9.37
N VAL A 232 -5.37 27.76 -8.68
CA VAL A 232 -5.81 26.41 -9.01
C VAL A 232 -7.28 26.45 -9.43
N ALA A 233 -7.54 26.12 -10.69
CA ALA A 233 -8.89 26.23 -11.26
C ALA A 233 -9.86 25.15 -10.71
N HIS A 234 -9.36 23.94 -10.47
CA HIS A 234 -10.18 22.85 -9.93
C HIS A 234 -10.63 23.15 -8.49
N PRO A 235 -11.87 22.90 -8.11
CA PRO A 235 -12.39 23.18 -6.76
C PRO A 235 -11.73 22.37 -5.65
N LEU A 236 -10.97 21.32 -5.99
CA LEU A 236 -10.30 20.37 -5.09
C LEU A 236 -11.24 19.72 -4.07
N GLN A 237 -12.52 19.59 -4.41
CA GLN A 237 -13.47 18.86 -3.59
C GLN A 237 -13.27 17.35 -3.83
N GLY A 238 -12.88 16.65 -2.76
CA GLY A 238 -12.65 15.21 -2.85
C GLY A 238 -11.31 14.77 -2.28
N PHE A 239 -11.01 13.50 -2.53
CA PHE A 239 -9.79 12.84 -2.05
C PHE A 239 -8.57 13.16 -2.91
N GLY A 240 -8.79 13.26 -4.20
CA GLY A 240 -7.78 13.35 -5.23
C GLY A 240 -8.18 12.54 -6.47
N PHE A 241 -7.20 12.19 -7.28
CA PHE A 241 -7.41 11.36 -8.46
C PHE A 241 -6.26 10.37 -8.66
N LEU A 242 -6.56 9.27 -9.35
CA LEU A 242 -5.59 8.31 -9.85
C LEU A 242 -5.55 8.38 -11.38
N VAL A 243 -4.39 8.09 -11.95
CA VAL A 243 -4.15 8.19 -13.40
C VAL A 243 -4.06 6.78 -14.00
N PRO A 244 -4.95 6.42 -14.94
CA PRO A 244 -4.86 5.18 -15.70
C PRO A 244 -3.59 5.15 -16.56
N LYS A 245 -2.99 3.97 -16.72
CA LYS A 245 -1.80 3.77 -17.58
C LYS A 245 -2.06 4.19 -19.05
N VAL A 246 -3.29 3.98 -19.51
CA VAL A 246 -3.68 4.33 -20.89
C VAL A 246 -3.64 5.83 -21.20
N GLU A 247 -3.60 6.69 -20.17
CA GLU A 247 -3.45 8.14 -20.32
C GLU A 247 -2.00 8.56 -20.63
N GLY A 248 -1.02 7.66 -20.48
CA GLY A 248 0.40 7.92 -20.81
C GLY A 248 1.09 9.00 -20.00
N ARG A 249 0.59 9.33 -18.81
CA ARG A 249 1.09 10.42 -17.97
C ARG A 249 2.24 10.00 -17.08
N ALA A 250 3.06 10.96 -16.67
CA ALA A 250 4.23 10.75 -15.82
C ALA A 250 3.87 10.45 -14.34
N ILE A 251 2.66 10.76 -13.90
CA ILE A 251 2.22 10.62 -12.52
C ILE A 251 1.28 9.42 -12.32
N LEU A 252 1.24 8.88 -11.10
CA LEU A 252 0.32 7.81 -10.70
C LEU A 252 -1.00 8.37 -10.18
N GLY A 253 -0.98 9.56 -9.61
CA GLY A 253 -2.13 10.24 -9.04
C GLY A 253 -1.72 11.37 -8.10
N THR A 254 -2.73 12.10 -7.63
CA THR A 254 -2.54 13.26 -6.73
C THR A 254 -3.60 13.26 -5.65
N LEU A 255 -3.18 13.43 -4.40
CA LEU A 255 -4.06 13.66 -3.25
C LEU A 255 -4.26 15.17 -3.03
N PHE A 256 -5.49 15.56 -2.75
CA PHE A 256 -5.84 16.93 -2.35
C PHE A 256 -5.69 17.07 -0.83
N SER A 257 -4.43 17.05 -0.36
CA SER A 257 -4.09 16.87 1.06
C SER A 257 -4.72 17.90 1.97
N SER A 258 -4.80 19.17 1.55
CA SER A 258 -5.42 20.24 2.32
C SER A 258 -6.96 20.20 2.32
N SER A 259 -7.57 19.52 1.33
CA SER A 259 -9.02 19.29 1.30
C SER A 259 -9.45 18.08 2.12
N MET A 260 -8.54 17.09 2.25
CA MET A 260 -8.82 15.89 3.04
C MET A 260 -8.71 16.12 4.54
N PHE A 261 -7.75 16.93 4.97
CA PHE A 261 -7.43 17.14 6.38
C PHE A 261 -7.11 18.59 6.66
N GLU A 262 -7.71 19.13 7.72
CA GLU A 262 -7.44 20.49 8.20
C GLU A 262 -5.97 20.67 8.62
N GLY A 263 -5.44 21.88 8.46
CA GLY A 263 -4.08 22.25 8.92
C GLY A 263 -2.96 21.72 8.03
N ARG A 264 -3.25 21.23 6.81
CA ARG A 264 -2.23 20.74 5.86
C ARG A 264 -1.66 21.82 4.96
N ALA A 265 -2.29 22.99 4.90
CA ALA A 265 -1.77 24.16 4.19
C ALA A 265 -2.15 25.42 4.96
N PRO A 266 -1.28 26.44 5.04
CA PRO A 266 -1.58 27.69 5.73
C PRO A 266 -2.40 28.63 4.85
N GLY A 267 -3.25 29.45 5.49
CA GLY A 267 -3.94 30.58 4.90
C GLY A 267 -4.72 30.25 3.62
N ASP A 268 -4.39 30.96 2.57
CA ASP A 268 -4.99 30.90 1.25
C ASP A 268 -4.34 29.89 0.30
N THR A 269 -3.53 28.97 0.84
CA THR A 269 -2.84 27.96 0.05
C THR A 269 -3.54 26.61 0.05
N VAL A 270 -3.25 25.80 -0.96
CA VAL A 270 -3.69 24.41 -1.07
C VAL A 270 -2.49 23.50 -1.29
N LEU A 271 -2.53 22.31 -0.69
CA LEU A 271 -1.46 21.31 -0.80
C LEU A 271 -1.93 20.14 -1.66
N LEU A 272 -1.18 19.89 -2.72
CA LEU A 272 -1.30 18.73 -3.62
C LEU A 272 -0.13 17.79 -3.37
N THR A 273 -0.41 16.51 -3.11
CA THR A 273 0.61 15.49 -2.93
C THR A 273 0.56 14.52 -4.10
N THR A 274 1.52 14.62 -5.00
CA THR A 274 1.57 13.87 -6.25
C THR A 274 2.56 12.72 -6.14
N PHE A 275 2.14 11.55 -6.62
CA PHE A 275 2.94 10.33 -6.68
C PHE A 275 3.39 10.09 -8.11
N ALA A 276 4.69 9.83 -8.30
CA ALA A 276 5.30 9.59 -9.60
C ALA A 276 6.25 8.39 -9.54
N GLY A 277 6.44 7.70 -10.67
CA GLY A 277 7.29 6.52 -10.75
C GLY A 277 6.52 5.21 -10.76
N GLY A 278 6.82 4.32 -9.81
CA GLY A 278 6.28 2.96 -9.78
C GLY A 278 6.85 2.08 -10.88
N ARG A 279 6.22 0.94 -11.09
CA ARG A 279 6.58 -0.01 -12.17
C ARG A 279 6.31 0.55 -13.58
N ARG A 280 5.48 1.60 -13.70
CA ARG A 280 5.18 2.23 -14.98
C ARG A 280 6.34 3.07 -15.51
N ASN A 281 6.92 3.88 -14.62
CA ASN A 281 7.94 4.87 -14.95
C ASN A 281 9.06 4.82 -13.90
N PRO A 282 9.83 3.69 -13.81
CA PRO A 282 10.79 3.46 -12.72
C PRO A 282 12.00 4.42 -12.78
N GLU A 283 12.20 5.12 -13.90
CA GLU A 283 13.21 6.14 -14.10
C GLU A 283 12.84 7.48 -13.47
N VAL A 284 11.55 7.80 -13.35
CA VAL A 284 11.06 9.10 -12.88
C VAL A 284 11.57 9.43 -11.46
N PRO A 285 11.54 8.55 -10.46
CA PRO A 285 12.10 8.85 -9.14
C PRO A 285 13.60 9.09 -9.11
N ARG A 286 14.32 8.73 -10.17
CA ARG A 286 15.78 8.93 -10.30
C ARG A 286 16.16 10.27 -10.92
N MET A 287 15.19 11.03 -11.43
CA MET A 287 15.41 12.38 -11.96
C MET A 287 15.91 13.33 -10.88
N THR A 288 16.56 14.44 -11.28
CA THR A 288 16.87 15.54 -10.39
C THR A 288 15.58 16.19 -9.85
N ASP A 289 15.67 17.08 -8.87
CA ASP A 289 14.51 17.80 -8.34
C ASP A 289 13.84 18.66 -9.39
N GLU A 290 14.63 19.30 -10.24
CA GLU A 290 14.15 20.09 -11.39
C GLU A 290 13.48 19.19 -12.43
N GLY A 291 14.05 18.02 -12.71
CA GLY A 291 13.48 17.03 -13.63
C GLY A 291 12.13 16.51 -13.16
N LEU A 292 12.03 16.15 -11.87
CA LEU A 292 10.76 15.73 -11.25
C LEU A 292 9.73 16.85 -11.24
N ALA A 293 10.15 18.06 -10.90
CA ALA A 293 9.27 19.23 -10.95
C ALA A 293 8.76 19.51 -12.37
N GLY A 294 9.65 19.40 -13.35
CA GLY A 294 9.34 19.54 -14.78
C GLY A 294 8.41 18.46 -15.30
N ALA A 295 8.47 17.24 -14.76
CA ALA A 295 7.56 16.16 -15.10
C ALA A 295 6.17 16.28 -14.43
N VAL A 296 6.13 16.74 -13.18
CA VAL A 296 4.88 16.78 -12.38
C VAL A 296 4.07 18.06 -12.60
N HIS A 297 4.72 19.23 -12.68
CA HIS A 297 3.99 20.50 -12.74
C HIS A 297 3.08 20.63 -14.00
N PRO A 298 3.51 20.26 -15.22
CA PRO A 298 2.63 20.28 -16.39
C PRO A 298 1.40 19.39 -16.23
N GLU A 299 1.53 18.24 -15.55
CA GLU A 299 0.39 17.35 -15.26
C GLU A 299 -0.63 18.02 -14.34
N LEU A 300 -0.16 18.72 -13.30
CA LEU A 300 -1.03 19.48 -12.40
C LEU A 300 -1.66 20.69 -13.10
N ALA A 301 -0.91 21.35 -13.99
CA ALA A 301 -1.44 22.46 -14.79
C ALA A 301 -2.58 22.01 -15.71
N ASP A 302 -2.44 20.83 -16.33
CA ASP A 302 -3.45 20.26 -17.23
C ASP A 302 -4.66 19.71 -16.45
N LEU A 303 -4.41 18.89 -15.42
CA LEU A 303 -5.47 18.12 -14.74
C LEU A 303 -6.27 18.95 -13.71
N VAL A 304 -5.63 19.89 -13.02
CA VAL A 304 -6.29 20.67 -11.97
C VAL A 304 -6.19 22.18 -12.19
N GLY A 305 -5.60 22.61 -13.28
CA GLY A 305 -5.45 24.03 -13.62
C GLY A 305 -4.50 24.80 -12.70
N ALA A 306 -3.51 24.13 -12.11
CA ALA A 306 -2.46 24.74 -11.30
C ALA A 306 -1.34 25.27 -12.22
N ARG A 307 -1.58 26.41 -12.91
CA ARG A 307 -0.69 26.94 -13.96
C ARG A 307 0.47 27.77 -13.45
N ALA A 308 0.31 28.43 -12.30
CA ALA A 308 1.37 29.19 -11.66
C ALA A 308 2.41 28.25 -11.03
N ALA A 309 3.62 28.76 -10.79
CA ALA A 309 4.61 28.01 -10.02
C ALA A 309 4.14 27.80 -8.58
N PRO A 310 4.42 26.63 -7.96
CA PRO A 310 4.08 26.39 -6.57
C PRO A 310 4.85 27.38 -5.67
N VAL A 311 4.20 27.89 -4.63
CA VAL A 311 4.83 28.77 -3.62
C VAL A 311 5.76 27.99 -2.69
N TRP A 312 5.60 26.68 -2.63
CA TRP A 312 6.46 25.76 -1.89
C TRP A 312 6.40 24.37 -2.52
N ARG A 313 7.51 23.63 -2.46
CA ARG A 313 7.60 22.26 -2.93
C ARG A 313 8.58 21.47 -2.08
N GLU A 314 8.23 20.22 -1.81
CA GLU A 314 9.07 19.21 -1.18
C GLU A 314 9.06 17.94 -2.04
N ILE A 315 10.22 17.33 -2.19
CA ILE A 315 10.37 16.08 -2.95
C ILE A 315 10.97 15.02 -2.05
N VAL A 316 10.23 13.91 -1.91
CA VAL A 316 10.68 12.72 -1.17
C VAL A 316 10.80 11.54 -2.11
N ARG A 317 11.95 10.85 -2.09
CA ARG A 317 12.22 9.67 -2.92
C ARG A 317 12.30 8.43 -2.07
N TRP A 318 11.63 7.39 -2.56
CA TRP A 318 11.66 6.06 -2.00
C TRP A 318 12.13 5.09 -3.08
N PRO A 319 13.44 4.79 -3.16
CA PRO A 319 13.98 3.86 -4.18
C PRO A 319 13.39 2.46 -4.08
N GLU A 320 13.11 2.02 -2.86
CA GLU A 320 12.46 0.74 -2.53
C GLU A 320 11.20 1.03 -1.71
N ALA A 321 10.13 1.55 -2.35
CA ALA A 321 8.95 2.02 -1.65
C ALA A 321 8.00 0.88 -1.26
N ILE A 322 7.52 0.12 -2.25
CA ILE A 322 6.41 -0.82 -2.04
C ILE A 322 6.80 -2.20 -2.56
N PRO A 323 6.80 -3.23 -1.69
CA PRO A 323 7.06 -4.61 -2.11
C PRO A 323 6.02 -5.08 -3.12
N GLN A 324 6.49 -5.76 -4.15
CA GLN A 324 5.64 -6.24 -5.24
C GLN A 324 5.22 -7.69 -4.98
N TYR A 325 3.93 -7.88 -4.88
CA TYR A 325 3.32 -9.21 -4.72
C TYR A 325 3.08 -9.84 -6.09
N ASP A 326 4.16 -9.97 -6.86
CA ASP A 326 4.14 -10.53 -8.22
C ASP A 326 3.73 -12.02 -8.21
N LEU A 327 3.38 -12.54 -9.38
CA LEU A 327 3.12 -13.98 -9.57
C LEU A 327 4.26 -14.82 -8.95
N GLY A 328 3.89 -15.89 -8.26
CA GLY A 328 4.81 -16.73 -7.47
C GLY A 328 5.19 -16.13 -6.11
N HIS A 329 4.58 -15.03 -5.66
CA HIS A 329 4.92 -14.42 -4.38
C HIS A 329 4.71 -15.36 -3.20
N LEU A 330 3.60 -16.10 -3.15
CA LEU A 330 3.32 -17.04 -2.08
C LEU A 330 4.33 -18.20 -2.05
N GLU A 331 4.81 -18.65 -3.22
CA GLU A 331 5.87 -19.65 -3.31
C GLU A 331 7.20 -19.13 -2.75
N ARG A 332 7.54 -17.85 -3.01
CA ARG A 332 8.74 -17.20 -2.44
C ARG A 332 8.69 -17.11 -0.92
N LEU A 333 7.50 -17.12 -0.32
CA LEU A 333 7.36 -17.09 1.14
C LEU A 333 7.54 -18.46 1.81
N ARG A 334 7.44 -19.59 1.08
CA ARG A 334 7.62 -20.93 1.66
C ARG A 334 8.98 -21.16 2.35
N PRO A 335 10.14 -20.75 1.76
CA PRO A 335 11.41 -20.84 2.48
C PRO A 335 11.46 -19.98 3.75
N VAL A 336 10.73 -18.86 3.78
CA VAL A 336 10.63 -18.00 4.97
C VAL A 336 9.83 -18.71 6.07
N GLU A 337 8.72 -19.34 5.72
CA GLU A 337 7.91 -20.15 6.65
C GLU A 337 8.68 -21.36 7.17
N ALA A 338 9.43 -22.03 6.31
CA ALA A 338 10.33 -23.12 6.70
C ALA A 338 11.44 -22.65 7.65
N ALA A 339 11.97 -21.44 7.44
CA ALA A 339 12.97 -20.86 8.33
C ALA A 339 12.41 -20.54 9.72
N GLU A 340 11.18 -20.01 9.82
CA GLU A 340 10.49 -19.80 11.10
C GLU A 340 10.29 -21.15 11.84
N ALA A 341 9.84 -22.18 11.13
CA ALA A 341 9.62 -23.53 11.69
C ALA A 341 10.94 -24.17 12.18
N ALA A 342 12.03 -24.01 11.42
CA ALA A 342 13.35 -24.57 11.74
C ALA A 342 14.10 -23.77 12.82
N ASN A 343 13.68 -22.53 13.10
CA ASN A 343 14.30 -21.63 14.08
C ASN A 343 13.28 -21.14 15.11
N PRO A 344 12.89 -21.96 16.08
CA PRO A 344 11.94 -21.55 17.13
C PRO A 344 12.35 -20.23 17.78
N GLY A 345 11.39 -19.30 17.88
CA GLY A 345 11.65 -17.94 18.37
C GLY A 345 12.05 -16.93 17.29
N LEU A 346 12.13 -17.32 16.01
CA LEU A 346 12.29 -16.40 14.87
C LEU A 346 10.94 -16.14 14.22
N TRP A 347 10.63 -14.86 13.95
CA TRP A 347 9.47 -14.44 13.18
C TRP A 347 9.80 -13.31 12.21
N PHE A 348 9.06 -13.24 11.11
CA PHE A 348 9.11 -12.13 10.17
C PHE A 348 7.77 -11.39 10.16
N CYS A 349 7.80 -10.09 10.43
CA CYS A 349 6.59 -9.24 10.46
C CYS A 349 6.82 -7.93 9.71
N ALA A 350 6.74 -7.97 8.37
CA ALA A 350 6.98 -6.82 7.51
C ALA A 350 5.95 -6.73 6.38
N ASN A 351 5.96 -5.61 5.65
CA ASN A 351 4.96 -5.30 4.61
C ASN A 351 5.05 -6.15 3.34
N TRP A 352 6.09 -6.94 3.18
CA TRP A 352 6.23 -7.90 2.08
C TRP A 352 5.48 -9.23 2.33
N ARG A 353 4.79 -9.38 3.48
CA ARG A 353 4.01 -10.57 3.84
C ARG A 353 2.67 -10.17 4.48
N GLY A 354 1.55 -10.60 3.88
CA GLY A 354 0.21 -10.45 4.47
C GLY A 354 -0.36 -9.05 4.46
N GLY A 355 -0.03 -8.23 3.45
CA GLY A 355 -0.58 -6.91 3.19
C GLY A 355 0.42 -5.77 3.34
N VAL A 356 0.28 -4.73 2.53
CA VAL A 356 1.18 -3.57 2.52
C VAL A 356 0.67 -2.40 3.36
N ALA A 357 -0.61 -2.41 3.74
CA ALA A 357 -1.23 -1.30 4.45
C ALA A 357 -0.83 -1.24 5.94
N VAL A 358 -0.78 -0.03 6.50
CA VAL A 358 -0.47 0.20 7.93
C VAL A 358 -1.44 -0.58 8.84
N GLY A 359 -2.74 -0.59 8.51
CA GLY A 359 -3.73 -1.35 9.26
C GLY A 359 -3.46 -2.87 9.28
N ASP A 360 -2.98 -3.43 8.17
CA ASP A 360 -2.60 -4.84 8.11
C ASP A 360 -1.38 -5.12 9.00
N ARG A 361 -0.43 -4.17 9.07
CA ARG A 361 0.76 -4.28 9.95
C ARG A 361 0.39 -4.25 11.41
N ILE A 362 -0.51 -3.34 11.82
CA ILE A 362 -1.01 -3.27 13.20
C ILE A 362 -1.71 -4.59 13.59
N ALA A 363 -2.63 -5.07 12.76
CA ALA A 363 -3.35 -6.32 13.04
C ALA A 363 -2.42 -7.54 13.11
N LYS A 364 -1.41 -7.61 12.22
CA LYS A 364 -0.41 -8.70 12.26
C LYS A 364 0.51 -8.61 13.46
N GLY A 365 0.91 -7.39 13.86
CA GLY A 365 1.72 -7.17 15.06
C GLY A 365 1.01 -7.62 16.34
N ASP A 366 -0.30 -7.34 16.44
CA ASP A 366 -1.12 -7.74 17.59
C ASP A 366 -1.22 -9.28 17.72
N VAL A 367 -1.49 -9.97 16.61
CA VAL A 367 -1.51 -11.44 16.58
C VAL A 367 -0.14 -12.02 16.95
N LEU A 368 0.94 -11.50 16.36
CA LEU A 368 2.30 -11.97 16.63
C LEU A 368 2.71 -11.74 18.08
N ALA A 369 2.29 -10.65 18.72
CA ALA A 369 2.57 -10.41 20.13
C ALA A 369 2.03 -11.54 21.01
N GLY A 370 0.79 -11.99 20.76
CA GLY A 370 0.20 -13.13 21.48
C GLY A 370 0.92 -14.46 21.25
N GLU A 371 1.43 -14.69 20.02
CA GLU A 371 2.25 -15.87 19.71
C GLU A 371 3.58 -15.86 20.46
N ILE A 372 4.25 -14.69 20.51
CA ILE A 372 5.51 -14.51 21.25
C ILE A 372 5.31 -14.70 22.74
N ASP A 373 4.27 -14.13 23.33
CA ASP A 373 3.96 -14.30 24.76
C ASP A 373 3.75 -15.77 25.09
N THR A 374 3.02 -16.50 24.26
CA THR A 374 2.81 -17.95 24.44
C THR A 374 4.12 -18.73 24.36
N PHE A 375 4.99 -18.39 23.40
CA PHE A 375 6.30 -19.03 23.23
C PHE A 375 7.20 -18.79 24.45
N VAL A 376 7.29 -17.54 24.91
CA VAL A 376 8.12 -17.16 26.05
C VAL A 376 7.65 -17.81 27.34
N ALA A 377 6.33 -17.89 27.58
CA ALA A 377 5.77 -18.55 28.77
C ALA A 377 6.11 -20.06 28.83
N ARG A 378 6.04 -20.77 27.70
CA ARG A 378 6.44 -22.19 27.64
C ARG A 378 7.90 -22.40 27.95
N ALA A 379 8.79 -21.59 27.37
CA ALA A 379 10.24 -21.67 27.60
C ALA A 379 10.71 -21.25 29.01
N THR A 380 9.83 -20.77 29.88
CA THR A 380 10.11 -20.48 31.27
C THR A 380 9.59 -21.59 32.22
N SER A 381 8.82 -22.54 31.70
CA SER A 381 8.22 -23.64 32.46
C SER A 381 9.02 -24.97 32.32
N ASP A 382 9.90 -25.02 31.31
CA ASP A 382 10.89 -26.09 31.09
C ASP A 382 12.28 -25.67 31.67
#